data_8a18af7c344e03576f68d9f25b62952a
#
_entry.id   8a18af7c344e03576f68d9f25b62952a
#
_cell.length_a   1.000
_cell.length_b   1.000
_cell.length_c   1.000
_cell.angle_alpha   90.00
_cell.angle_beta   90.00
_cell.angle_gamma   90.00
#
_symmetry.space_group_name_H-M   'P 1'
#
loop_
_entity.id
_entity.type
_entity.pdbx_description
1 polymer ?
#
loop_
_entity_poly.entity_id
_entity_poly.type
_entity_poly.pdbx_seq_one_letter_code
_entity_poly.pdbx_strand_id
1 'polypeptide(L)'
;MNTTHTSTAAVAAKKSGASNTAKIRKTVINVIVHIFLAILAFIWVLPIFWVILTSFRGEKGSYVSTFFPKTYTFNNYIKLFTDTSILNFPKMFMNTFVIAIFTCIISTIFVLSVAYSMSRMRFKMRKPFMNIAMIIGLFPSFMSMIAVYYILRALNLADGAMIRVALIIVFSAGSGAGS
;
A
#
# COMPACT_ATOMS: atom_id res chain seq x y z
N MET A 1 -31.42 49.60 -39.58
CA MET A 1 -31.53 48.14 -39.34
C MET A 1 -30.13 47.48 -39.23
N ASN A 2 -29.22 48.01 -38.35
CA ASN A 2 -27.81 47.60 -38.32
C ASN A 2 -27.17 47.56 -36.94
N THR A 3 -27.96 47.56 -35.85
CA THR A 3 -27.43 47.62 -34.47
C THR A 3 -27.43 46.25 -33.74
N THR A 4 -28.13 45.24 -34.26
CA THR A 4 -28.28 43.95 -33.62
C THR A 4 -27.10 42.98 -33.92
N HIS A 5 -26.43 43.11 -35.08
CA HIS A 5 -25.33 42.23 -35.46
C HIS A 5 -24.00 42.49 -34.73
N THR A 6 -23.78 43.74 -34.31
CA THR A 6 -22.52 44.11 -33.59
C THR A 6 -22.52 43.64 -32.13
N SER A 7 -23.68 43.56 -31.48
CA SER A 7 -23.81 43.08 -30.10
C SER A 7 -23.55 41.56 -29.98
N THR A 8 -24.01 40.76 -30.94
CA THR A 8 -23.84 39.30 -30.91
C THR A 8 -22.40 38.90 -31.12
N ALA A 9 -21.69 39.59 -32.03
CA ALA A 9 -20.26 39.32 -32.30
C ALA A 9 -19.37 39.67 -31.08
N ALA A 10 -19.65 40.78 -30.38
CA ALA A 10 -18.90 41.16 -29.19
C ALA A 10 -19.11 40.18 -28.01
N VAL A 11 -20.32 39.66 -27.84
CA VAL A 11 -20.64 38.67 -26.80
C VAL A 11 -19.96 37.32 -27.11
N ALA A 12 -19.94 36.90 -28.38
CA ALA A 12 -19.26 35.66 -28.83
C ALA A 12 -17.74 35.76 -28.64
N ALA A 13 -17.12 36.89 -28.98
CA ALA A 13 -15.68 37.11 -28.80
C ALA A 13 -15.28 37.13 -27.30
N LYS A 14 -16.10 37.72 -26.43
CA LYS A 14 -15.88 37.71 -24.98
C LYS A 14 -16.02 36.32 -24.36
N LYS A 15 -16.94 35.51 -24.86
CA LYS A 15 -17.13 34.10 -24.42
C LYS A 15 -16.00 33.21 -24.89
N SER A 16 -15.45 33.41 -26.07
CA SER A 16 -14.27 32.68 -26.59
C SER A 16 -13.00 33.03 -25.84
N GLY A 17 -12.75 34.29 -25.53
CA GLY A 17 -11.58 34.72 -24.73
C GLY A 17 -11.62 34.20 -23.30
N ALA A 18 -12.76 34.19 -22.63
CA ALA A 18 -12.93 33.64 -21.30
C ALA A 18 -12.73 32.12 -21.26
N SER A 19 -13.14 31.40 -22.31
CA SER A 19 -12.91 29.94 -22.45
C SER A 19 -11.43 29.62 -22.61
N ASN A 20 -10.69 30.39 -23.40
CA ASN A 20 -9.25 30.17 -23.61
C ASN A 20 -8.43 30.47 -22.35
N THR A 21 -8.70 31.53 -21.63
CA THR A 21 -8.04 31.88 -20.37
C THR A 21 -8.30 30.82 -19.30
N ALA A 22 -9.50 30.27 -19.21
CA ALA A 22 -9.84 29.19 -18.30
C ALA A 22 -9.08 27.89 -18.64
N LYS A 23 -8.91 27.58 -19.92
CA LYS A 23 -8.14 26.42 -20.39
C LYS A 23 -6.64 26.58 -20.05
N ILE A 24 -6.07 27.73 -20.35
CA ILE A 24 -4.66 28.04 -20.04
C ILE A 24 -4.40 27.94 -18.53
N ARG A 25 -5.27 28.51 -17.71
CA ARG A 25 -5.18 28.43 -16.25
C ARG A 25 -5.22 26.99 -15.75
N LYS A 26 -6.13 26.16 -16.28
CA LYS A 26 -6.19 24.73 -15.94
C LYS A 26 -4.90 23.99 -16.33
N THR A 27 -4.38 24.26 -17.53
CA THR A 27 -3.13 23.65 -17.99
C THR A 27 -1.96 24.05 -17.10
N VAL A 28 -1.82 25.32 -16.77
CA VAL A 28 -0.74 25.80 -15.88
C VAL A 28 -0.84 25.16 -14.49
N ILE A 29 -2.05 25.12 -13.91
CA ILE A 29 -2.26 24.46 -12.60
C ILE A 29 -1.89 22.98 -12.70
N ASN A 30 -2.32 22.28 -13.75
CA ASN A 30 -1.98 20.87 -13.95
C ASN A 30 -0.46 20.66 -14.06
N VAL A 31 0.23 21.50 -14.81
CA VAL A 31 1.71 21.43 -14.92
C VAL A 31 2.38 21.62 -13.57
N ILE A 32 1.96 22.63 -12.80
CA ILE A 32 2.50 22.87 -11.46
C ILE A 32 2.27 21.67 -10.54
N VAL A 33 1.05 21.13 -10.55
CA VAL A 33 0.70 19.94 -9.74
C VAL A 33 1.55 18.74 -10.15
N HIS A 34 1.75 18.50 -11.46
CA HIS A 34 2.58 17.38 -11.91
C HIS A 34 4.05 17.56 -11.54
N ILE A 35 4.60 18.77 -11.62
CA ILE A 35 5.97 19.07 -11.17
C ILE A 35 6.09 18.80 -9.66
N PHE A 36 5.15 19.28 -8.87
CA PHE A 36 5.13 19.04 -7.42
C PHE A 36 5.06 17.54 -7.10
N LEU A 37 4.16 16.80 -7.77
CA LEU A 37 4.06 15.35 -7.60
C LEU A 37 5.33 14.61 -8.04
N ALA A 38 5.97 15.06 -9.12
CA ALA A 38 7.24 14.47 -9.57
C ALA A 38 8.36 14.67 -8.55
N ILE A 39 8.47 15.86 -7.96
CA ILE A 39 9.45 16.15 -6.89
C ILE A 39 9.14 15.27 -5.67
N LEU A 40 7.88 15.18 -5.27
CA LEU A 40 7.47 14.33 -4.15
C LEU A 40 7.79 12.86 -4.42
N ALA A 41 7.48 12.35 -5.61
CA ALA A 41 7.80 11.00 -6.02
C ALA A 41 9.31 10.73 -6.00
N PHE A 42 10.11 11.69 -6.45
CA PHE A 42 11.58 11.58 -6.41
C PHE A 42 12.10 11.45 -4.97
N ILE A 43 11.57 12.28 -4.04
CA ILE A 43 11.93 12.19 -2.62
C ILE A 43 11.57 10.82 -2.03
N TRP A 44 10.41 10.26 -2.39
CA TRP A 44 9.99 8.94 -1.91
C TRP A 44 10.80 7.79 -2.50
N VAL A 45 11.31 7.93 -3.71
CA VAL A 45 12.17 6.91 -4.36
C VAL A 45 13.60 6.93 -3.81
N LEU A 46 14.07 8.07 -3.28
CA LEU A 46 15.43 8.26 -2.80
C LEU A 46 15.88 7.22 -1.75
N PRO A 47 15.11 6.91 -0.70
CA PRO A 47 15.45 5.85 0.25
C PRO A 47 15.58 4.47 -0.38
N ILE A 48 14.69 4.15 -1.34
CA ILE A 48 14.72 2.86 -2.05
C ILE A 48 15.99 2.77 -2.90
N PHE A 49 16.30 3.83 -3.62
CA PHE A 49 17.54 3.92 -4.41
C PHE A 49 18.79 3.77 -3.55
N TRP A 50 18.80 4.41 -2.36
CA TRP A 50 19.85 4.26 -1.38
C TRP A 50 20.05 2.82 -0.91
N VAL A 51 18.97 2.12 -0.58
CA VAL A 51 19.01 0.71 -0.16
C VAL A 51 19.58 -0.16 -1.28
N ILE A 52 19.14 0.06 -2.53
CA ILE A 52 19.66 -0.67 -3.69
C ILE A 52 21.17 -0.43 -3.86
N LEU A 53 21.62 0.83 -3.81
CA LEU A 53 23.03 1.15 -3.89
C LEU A 53 23.85 0.49 -2.77
N THR A 54 23.33 0.52 -1.55
CA THR A 54 24.00 -0.07 -0.39
C THR A 54 24.06 -1.58 -0.47
N SER A 55 23.10 -2.24 -1.10
CA SER A 55 23.08 -3.70 -1.27
C SER A 55 24.27 -4.21 -2.11
N PHE A 56 24.74 -3.41 -3.03
CA PHE A 56 25.92 -3.70 -3.87
C PHE A 56 27.25 -3.27 -3.26
N ARG A 57 27.24 -2.68 -2.07
CA ARG A 57 28.46 -2.16 -1.43
C ARG A 57 29.38 -3.29 -0.96
N GLY A 58 30.64 -3.26 -1.38
CA GLY A 58 31.66 -4.22 -0.99
C GLY A 58 32.47 -3.84 0.26
N GLU A 59 32.31 -2.62 0.73
CA GLU A 59 33.01 -2.10 1.92
C GLU A 59 32.43 -2.69 3.19
N LYS A 60 33.31 -3.12 4.12
CA LYS A 60 32.91 -3.63 5.44
C LYS A 60 32.78 -2.46 6.41
N GLY A 61 31.65 -2.37 7.11
CA GLY A 61 31.44 -1.39 8.18
C GLY A 61 29.98 -0.92 8.25
N SER A 62 29.55 -0.62 9.48
CA SER A 62 28.18 -0.12 9.73
C SER A 62 28.05 1.39 9.42
N TYR A 63 29.15 2.11 9.32
CA TYR A 63 29.16 3.54 9.03
C TYR A 63 29.65 3.80 7.60
N VAL A 64 28.78 4.40 6.81
CA VAL A 64 29.03 4.71 5.42
C VAL A 64 29.48 6.17 5.32
N SER A 65 30.75 6.39 4.98
CA SER A 65 31.32 7.72 4.83
C SER A 65 31.06 8.39 3.45
N THR A 66 30.60 7.59 2.46
CA THR A 66 30.39 8.06 1.09
C THR A 66 29.01 7.66 0.59
N PHE A 67 28.37 8.56 -0.17
CA PHE A 67 27.06 8.29 -0.76
C PHE A 67 27.12 7.13 -1.77
N PHE A 68 28.05 7.16 -2.68
CA PHE A 68 28.25 6.07 -3.64
C PHE A 68 29.24 5.04 -3.11
N PRO A 69 29.01 3.71 -3.37
CA PRO A 69 29.98 2.67 -3.06
C PRO A 69 31.30 2.91 -3.78
N LYS A 70 32.41 2.71 -3.09
CA LYS A 70 33.77 2.70 -3.71
C LYS A 70 34.03 1.40 -4.46
N THR A 71 33.46 0.30 -3.95
CA THR A 71 33.56 -1.03 -4.57
C THR A 71 32.18 -1.64 -4.69
N TYR A 72 31.89 -2.27 -5.84
CA TYR A 72 30.65 -2.96 -6.11
C TYR A 72 30.87 -4.45 -6.04
N THR A 73 29.98 -5.16 -5.32
CA THR A 73 30.07 -6.62 -5.16
C THR A 73 28.68 -7.26 -5.05
N PHE A 74 28.57 -8.49 -5.52
CA PHE A 74 27.40 -9.36 -5.30
C PHE A 74 27.53 -10.24 -4.05
N ASN A 75 28.61 -10.12 -3.31
CA ASN A 75 28.92 -10.98 -2.16
C ASN A 75 27.85 -10.92 -1.06
N ASN A 76 27.20 -9.76 -0.92
CA ASN A 76 26.11 -9.57 0.05
C ASN A 76 24.91 -10.48 -0.30
N TYR A 77 24.60 -10.61 -1.59
CA TYR A 77 23.52 -11.50 -2.05
C TYR A 77 23.92 -12.99 -1.91
N ILE A 78 25.15 -13.34 -2.27
CA ILE A 78 25.66 -14.69 -2.10
C ILE A 78 25.57 -15.10 -0.62
N LYS A 79 26.07 -14.24 0.27
CA LYS A 79 25.99 -14.48 1.72
C LYS A 79 24.55 -14.59 2.22
N LEU A 80 23.62 -13.77 1.73
CA LEU A 80 22.22 -13.82 2.11
C LEU A 80 21.59 -15.18 1.83
N PHE A 81 21.98 -15.84 0.75
CA PHE A 81 21.43 -17.15 0.36
C PHE A 81 22.21 -18.34 0.92
N THR A 82 23.50 -18.16 1.25
CA THR A 82 24.37 -19.27 1.68
C THR A 82 24.66 -19.27 3.17
N ASP A 83 24.72 -18.08 3.79
CA ASP A 83 25.08 -17.97 5.20
C ASP A 83 23.82 -18.12 6.08
N THR A 84 23.74 -19.26 6.75
CA THR A 84 22.63 -19.60 7.65
C THR A 84 22.96 -19.39 9.12
N SER A 85 24.15 -18.83 9.44
CA SER A 85 24.63 -18.67 10.81
C SER A 85 23.78 -17.71 11.65
N ILE A 86 23.28 -16.63 11.04
CA ILE A 86 22.47 -15.63 11.71
C ILE A 86 21.00 -15.75 11.29
N LEU A 87 20.75 -15.87 9.99
CA LEU A 87 19.40 -15.88 9.40
C LEU A 87 19.34 -16.87 8.23
N ASN A 88 18.42 -17.80 8.27
CA ASN A 88 18.13 -18.64 7.12
C ASN A 88 17.14 -17.93 6.20
N PHE A 89 17.63 -16.99 5.38
CA PHE A 89 16.80 -16.18 4.50
C PHE A 89 15.92 -17.02 3.54
N PRO A 90 16.42 -18.03 2.84
CA PRO A 90 15.60 -18.84 1.94
C PRO A 90 14.40 -19.48 2.64
N LYS A 91 14.61 -20.02 3.85
CA LYS A 91 13.54 -20.63 4.65
C LYS A 91 12.53 -19.61 5.13
N MET A 92 12.99 -18.44 5.61
CA MET A 92 12.12 -17.36 6.04
C MET A 92 11.30 -16.81 4.88
N PHE A 93 11.93 -16.58 3.74
CA PHE A 93 11.27 -16.11 2.52
C PHE A 93 10.20 -17.10 2.06
N MET A 94 10.53 -18.38 1.97
CA MET A 94 9.59 -19.41 1.56
C MET A 94 8.39 -19.52 2.52
N ASN A 95 8.63 -19.44 3.83
CA ASN A 95 7.55 -19.45 4.80
C ASN A 95 6.60 -18.24 4.61
N THR A 96 7.16 -17.05 4.46
CA THR A 96 6.38 -15.83 4.23
C THR A 96 5.62 -15.89 2.91
N PHE A 97 6.27 -16.40 1.86
CA PHE A 97 5.68 -16.52 0.54
C PHE A 97 4.47 -17.47 0.54
N VAL A 98 4.59 -18.61 1.19
CA VAL A 98 3.49 -19.58 1.33
C VAL A 98 2.33 -18.96 2.10
N ILE A 99 2.60 -18.32 3.25
CA ILE A 99 1.58 -17.62 4.03
C ILE A 99 0.89 -16.55 3.18
N ALA A 100 1.65 -15.74 2.46
CA ALA A 100 1.12 -14.65 1.64
C ALA A 100 0.19 -15.15 0.53
N ILE A 101 0.57 -16.22 -0.19
CA ILE A 101 -0.27 -16.80 -1.25
C ILE A 101 -1.60 -17.29 -0.69
N PHE A 102 -1.56 -18.14 0.35
CA PHE A 102 -2.78 -18.69 0.92
C PHE A 102 -3.66 -17.60 1.53
N THR A 103 -3.06 -16.64 2.25
CA THR A 103 -3.79 -15.50 2.78
C THR A 103 -4.44 -14.68 1.67
N CYS A 104 -3.73 -14.38 0.59
CA CYS A 104 -4.25 -13.61 -0.54
C CYS A 104 -5.48 -14.27 -1.16
N ILE A 105 -5.41 -15.58 -1.44
CA ILE A 105 -6.53 -16.33 -2.04
C ILE A 105 -7.74 -16.34 -1.11
N ILE A 106 -7.55 -16.77 0.15
CA ILE A 106 -8.63 -16.91 1.12
C ILE A 106 -9.24 -15.54 1.44
N SER A 107 -8.40 -14.53 1.68
CA SER A 107 -8.82 -13.16 1.94
C SER A 107 -9.64 -12.58 0.79
N THR A 108 -9.20 -12.75 -0.44
CA THR A 108 -9.93 -12.26 -1.62
C THR A 108 -11.32 -12.88 -1.73
N ILE A 109 -11.42 -14.20 -1.58
CA ILE A 109 -12.72 -14.91 -1.61
C ILE A 109 -13.61 -14.39 -0.47
N PHE A 110 -13.06 -14.25 0.74
CA PHE A 110 -13.79 -13.80 1.91
C PHE A 110 -14.30 -12.36 1.76
N VAL A 111 -13.43 -11.44 1.36
CA VAL A 111 -13.76 -10.01 1.14
C VAL A 111 -14.82 -9.87 0.05
N LEU A 112 -14.68 -10.57 -1.08
CA LEU A 112 -15.66 -10.55 -2.16
C LEU A 112 -17.02 -11.11 -1.70
N SER A 113 -17.02 -12.18 -0.92
CA SER A 113 -18.24 -12.77 -0.38
C SER A 113 -18.96 -11.83 0.58
N VAL A 114 -18.22 -11.19 1.49
CA VAL A 114 -18.77 -10.18 2.42
C VAL A 114 -19.28 -8.97 1.64
N ALA A 115 -18.48 -8.43 0.72
CA ALA A 115 -18.86 -7.28 -0.09
C ALA A 115 -20.11 -7.54 -0.93
N TYR A 116 -20.20 -8.74 -1.54
CA TYR A 116 -21.38 -9.15 -2.29
C TYR A 116 -22.61 -9.25 -1.39
N SER A 117 -22.48 -9.91 -0.24
CA SER A 117 -23.58 -10.06 0.72
C SER A 117 -24.06 -8.70 1.23
N MET A 118 -23.13 -7.79 1.56
CA MET A 118 -23.45 -6.45 2.03
C MET A 118 -24.05 -5.55 0.94
N SER A 119 -23.64 -5.72 -0.30
CA SER A 119 -24.12 -4.90 -1.42
C SER A 119 -25.45 -5.38 -2.00
N ARG A 120 -25.59 -6.69 -2.21
CA ARG A 120 -26.70 -7.27 -2.98
C ARG A 120 -27.80 -7.88 -2.13
N MET A 121 -27.48 -8.45 -0.96
CA MET A 121 -28.46 -9.10 -0.13
C MET A 121 -29.15 -8.10 0.82
N ARG A 122 -30.48 -8.13 0.84
CA ARG A 122 -31.30 -7.33 1.77
C ARG A 122 -31.62 -8.19 2.99
N PHE A 123 -30.87 -8.03 4.08
CA PHE A 123 -31.13 -8.71 5.35
C PHE A 123 -31.20 -7.71 6.51
N LYS A 124 -31.98 -8.04 7.52
CA LYS A 124 -32.28 -7.15 8.66
C LYS A 124 -31.02 -6.75 9.46
N MET A 125 -30.00 -7.62 9.51
CA MET A 125 -28.78 -7.42 10.29
C MET A 125 -27.68 -6.59 9.55
N ARG A 126 -27.93 -6.14 8.31
CA ARG A 126 -26.94 -5.37 7.52
C ARG A 126 -26.45 -4.10 8.23
N LYS A 127 -27.39 -3.27 8.72
CA LYS A 127 -27.08 -2.02 9.42
C LYS A 127 -26.35 -2.27 10.75
N PRO A 128 -26.87 -3.14 11.66
CA PRO A 128 -26.15 -3.48 12.88
C PRO A 128 -24.73 -4.00 12.63
N PHE A 129 -24.56 -4.88 11.65
CA PHE A 129 -23.26 -5.45 11.31
C PHE A 129 -22.25 -4.35 10.88
N MET A 130 -22.65 -3.44 10.01
CA MET A 130 -21.81 -2.32 9.59
C MET A 130 -21.44 -1.41 10.76
N ASN A 131 -22.38 -1.14 11.68
CA ASN A 131 -22.09 -0.32 12.85
C ASN A 131 -21.09 -1.02 13.80
N ILE A 132 -21.23 -2.32 14.02
CA ILE A 132 -20.30 -3.12 14.82
C ILE A 132 -18.90 -3.11 14.17
N ALA A 133 -18.81 -3.31 12.85
CA ALA A 133 -17.54 -3.27 12.13
C ALA A 133 -16.85 -1.90 12.25
N MET A 134 -17.62 -0.81 12.17
CA MET A 134 -17.09 0.53 12.41
C MET A 134 -16.57 0.71 13.85
N ILE A 135 -17.28 0.23 14.85
CA ILE A 135 -16.86 0.32 16.26
C ILE A 135 -15.57 -0.48 16.48
N ILE A 136 -15.49 -1.70 15.93
CA ILE A 136 -14.28 -2.54 16.01
C ILE A 136 -13.10 -1.84 15.34
N GLY A 137 -13.32 -1.16 14.20
CA GLY A 137 -12.30 -0.39 13.49
C GLY A 137 -11.74 0.81 14.26
N LEU A 138 -12.41 1.27 15.33
CA LEU A 138 -11.92 2.33 16.20
C LEU A 138 -10.87 1.85 17.21
N PHE A 139 -10.78 0.53 17.42
CA PHE A 139 -9.75 0.00 18.32
C PHE A 139 -8.36 0.09 17.68
N PRO A 140 -7.35 0.54 18.44
CA PRO A 140 -5.98 0.59 17.95
C PRO A 140 -5.49 -0.80 17.51
N SER A 141 -4.89 -0.91 16.34
CA SER A 141 -4.44 -2.18 15.74
C SER A 141 -3.46 -2.97 16.64
N PHE A 142 -2.64 -2.27 17.44
CA PHE A 142 -1.73 -2.94 18.37
C PHE A 142 -2.46 -3.70 19.49
N MET A 143 -3.63 -3.22 19.95
CA MET A 143 -4.43 -3.94 20.95
C MET A 143 -4.98 -5.24 20.38
N SER A 144 -5.45 -5.19 19.13
CA SER A 144 -5.90 -6.38 18.41
C SER A 144 -4.78 -7.38 18.22
N MET A 145 -3.57 -6.92 17.89
CA MET A 145 -2.40 -7.78 17.73
C MET A 145 -2.02 -8.49 19.03
N ILE A 146 -2.05 -7.79 20.16
CA ILE A 146 -1.78 -8.37 21.49
C ILE A 146 -2.85 -9.43 21.86
N ALA A 147 -4.12 -9.09 21.65
CA ALA A 147 -5.21 -10.00 21.94
C ALA A 147 -5.12 -11.29 21.10
N VAL A 148 -4.87 -11.17 19.80
CA VAL A 148 -4.66 -12.29 18.89
C VAL A 148 -3.49 -13.17 19.34
N TYR A 149 -2.37 -12.58 19.74
CA TYR A 149 -1.22 -13.32 20.25
C TYR A 149 -1.59 -14.19 21.47
N TYR A 150 -2.29 -13.62 22.45
CA TYR A 150 -2.69 -14.36 23.66
C TYR A 150 -3.72 -15.45 23.33
N ILE A 151 -4.65 -15.21 22.41
CA ILE A 151 -5.63 -16.21 21.95
C ILE A 151 -4.88 -17.38 21.27
N LEU A 152 -3.97 -17.10 20.34
CA LEU A 152 -3.21 -18.14 19.66
C LEU A 152 -2.35 -18.94 20.63
N ARG A 153 -1.75 -18.29 21.62
CA ARG A 153 -0.99 -18.95 22.67
C ARG A 153 -1.87 -19.85 23.55
N ALA A 154 -3.03 -19.37 23.94
CA ALA A 154 -3.98 -20.17 24.74
C ALA A 154 -4.50 -21.41 23.98
N LEU A 155 -4.58 -21.33 22.66
CA LEU A 155 -4.97 -22.43 21.78
C LEU A 155 -3.80 -23.34 21.37
N ASN A 156 -2.57 -23.09 21.88
CA ASN A 156 -1.33 -23.77 21.48
C ASN A 156 -1.04 -23.69 19.97
N LEU A 157 -1.45 -22.62 19.32
CA LEU A 157 -1.25 -22.34 17.90
C LEU A 157 -0.12 -21.33 17.64
N ALA A 158 0.51 -20.80 18.70
CA ALA A 158 1.56 -19.78 18.60
C ALA A 158 2.92 -20.35 18.21
N ASP A 159 3.11 -21.67 18.29
CA ASP A 159 4.41 -22.33 18.09
C ASP A 159 4.35 -23.44 17.05
N GLY A 160 5.53 -23.82 16.53
CA GLY A 160 5.70 -24.94 15.64
C GLY A 160 5.10 -24.76 14.24
N ALA A 161 4.65 -25.86 13.64
CA ALA A 161 4.08 -25.86 12.28
C ALA A 161 2.71 -25.19 12.20
N MET A 162 1.96 -25.19 13.31
CA MET A 162 0.59 -24.65 13.38
C MET A 162 0.53 -23.11 13.30
N ILE A 163 1.63 -22.44 13.64
CA ILE A 163 1.69 -20.97 13.57
C ILE A 163 1.42 -20.43 12.16
N ARG A 164 1.85 -21.15 11.12
CA ARG A 164 1.59 -20.74 9.73
C ARG A 164 0.10 -20.77 9.40
N VAL A 165 -0.60 -21.80 9.82
CA VAL A 165 -2.05 -21.94 9.63
C VAL A 165 -2.78 -20.85 10.43
N ALA A 166 -2.36 -20.63 11.67
CA ALA A 166 -2.92 -19.59 12.53
C ALA A 166 -2.77 -18.19 11.91
N LEU A 167 -1.60 -17.86 11.37
CA LEU A 167 -1.35 -16.58 10.69
C LEU A 167 -2.22 -16.42 9.44
N ILE A 168 -2.37 -17.47 8.62
CA ILE A 168 -3.24 -17.43 7.44
C ILE A 168 -4.68 -17.12 7.86
N ILE A 169 -5.18 -17.79 8.90
CA ILE A 169 -6.55 -17.57 9.40
C ILE A 169 -6.72 -16.14 9.93
N VAL A 170 -5.79 -15.68 10.77
CA VAL A 170 -5.86 -14.34 11.38
C VAL A 170 -5.82 -13.23 10.33
N PHE A 171 -4.87 -13.30 9.39
CA PHE A 171 -4.76 -12.29 8.34
C PHE A 171 -5.93 -12.34 7.34
N SER A 172 -6.45 -13.53 7.04
CA SER A 172 -7.62 -13.66 6.16
C SER A 172 -8.90 -13.15 6.82
N ALA A 173 -9.10 -13.42 8.10
CA ALA A 173 -10.26 -12.94 8.84
C ALA A 173 -10.19 -11.42 9.07
N GLY A 174 -9.02 -10.88 9.40
CA GLY A 174 -8.81 -9.46 9.62
C GLY A 174 -9.06 -8.60 8.39
N SER A 175 -8.78 -9.10 7.20
CA SER A 175 -9.00 -8.37 5.94
C SER A 175 -10.49 -8.15 5.62
N GLY A 176 -11.37 -9.04 6.04
CA GLY A 176 -12.83 -8.90 5.82
C GLY A 176 -13.52 -7.93 6.76
N ALA A 177 -12.90 -7.58 7.89
CA ALA A 177 -13.47 -6.68 8.88
C ALA A 177 -13.05 -5.20 8.71
N GLY A 178 -12.00 -4.93 7.93
CA GLY A 178 -11.40 -3.61 7.78
C GLY A 178 -11.53 -2.98 6.38
N SER A 179 -12.27 -3.58 5.46
CA SER A 179 -12.49 -3.08 4.09
C SER A 179 -13.87 -2.48 3.87
#